data_e73810cd40ed47713a1f9332d6ab556c
#
_entry.id   e73810cd40ed47713a1f9332d6ab556c
#
_cell.length_a   1.000
_cell.length_b   1.000
_cell.length_c   1.000
_cell.angle_alpha   90.00
_cell.angle_beta   90.00
_cell.angle_gamma   90.00
#
_symmetry.space_group_name_H-M   'P 1'
#
loop_
_entity.id
_entity.type
_entity.pdbx_description
1 polymer ?
#
loop_
_entity_poly.entity_id
_entity_poly.type
_entity_poly.pdbx_seq_one_letter_code
_entity_poly.pdbx_strand_id
1 'polypeptide(L)'
;MIEDHPVTGVGPNMVQRLYAQYRDPEAVEKVNPHLHNVPMQIAAERGLPALAIWTLFLAVAGTDLWKKLKTSRHRFLAAGGLAAIAGMLAAGLFEYNFGDSEFLMLFLVMITLPFAADRTDLP
;
A
#
# COMPACT_ATOMS: atom_id res chain seq x y z
N MET A 1 -11.32 16.39 -3.22
CA MET A 1 -10.18 16.20 -2.27
C MET A 1 -8.84 16.19 -2.99
N ILE A 2 -8.58 15.23 -3.90
CA ILE A 2 -7.26 15.14 -4.59
C ILE A 2 -7.03 16.37 -5.46
N GLU A 3 -8.04 16.80 -6.22
CA GLU A 3 -7.95 17.98 -7.10
C GLU A 3 -7.69 19.28 -6.33
N ASP A 4 -8.31 19.43 -5.14
CA ASP A 4 -8.17 20.64 -4.32
C ASP A 4 -6.86 20.66 -3.51
N HIS A 5 -6.35 19.48 -3.16
CA HIS A 5 -5.15 19.31 -2.33
C HIS A 5 -4.16 18.31 -2.94
N PRO A 6 -3.66 18.53 -4.18
CA PRO A 6 -2.88 17.51 -4.90
C PRO A 6 -1.52 17.22 -4.26
N VAL A 7 -0.93 18.17 -3.53
CA VAL A 7 0.42 18.02 -2.97
C VAL A 7 0.41 17.49 -1.53
N THR A 8 -0.44 18.05 -0.69
CA THR A 8 -0.45 17.73 0.75
C THR A 8 -1.54 16.73 1.14
N GLY A 9 -2.53 16.53 0.27
CA GLY A 9 -3.77 15.87 0.63
C GLY A 9 -4.57 16.69 1.65
N VAL A 10 -5.68 16.12 2.11
CA VAL A 10 -6.54 16.75 3.13
C VAL A 10 -6.09 16.47 4.57
N GLY A 11 -5.09 15.64 4.76
CA GLY A 11 -4.56 15.22 6.06
C GLY A 11 -4.95 13.78 6.44
N PRO A 12 -4.15 13.13 7.30
CA PRO A 12 -4.41 11.77 7.77
C PRO A 12 -5.76 11.66 8.50
N ASN A 13 -6.53 10.61 8.17
CA ASN A 13 -7.87 10.33 8.74
C ASN A 13 -8.90 11.46 8.52
N MET A 14 -8.66 12.34 7.54
CA MET A 14 -9.59 13.44 7.24
C MET A 14 -10.65 13.06 6.20
N VAL A 15 -10.48 11.96 5.45
CA VAL A 15 -11.46 11.51 4.46
C VAL A 15 -12.84 11.36 5.11
N GLN A 16 -12.94 10.64 6.22
CA GLN A 16 -14.21 10.44 6.92
C GLN A 16 -14.88 11.77 7.34
N ARG A 17 -14.07 12.71 7.87
CA ARG A 17 -14.57 14.00 8.39
C ARG A 17 -15.05 14.93 7.28
N LEU A 18 -14.36 14.88 6.14
CA LEU A 18 -14.64 15.75 5.00
C LEU A 18 -15.56 15.11 3.98
N TYR A 19 -15.90 13.81 4.12
CA TYR A 19 -16.69 13.05 3.16
C TYR A 19 -18.02 13.76 2.80
N ALA A 20 -18.71 14.30 3.79
CA ALA A 20 -19.97 15.00 3.59
C ALA A 20 -19.88 16.21 2.64
N GLN A 21 -18.69 16.85 2.54
CA GLN A 21 -18.45 18.00 1.66
C GLN A 21 -18.13 17.59 0.22
N TYR A 22 -17.59 16.38 0.04
CA TYR A 22 -17.07 15.89 -1.24
C TYR A 22 -17.93 14.79 -1.88
N ARG A 23 -18.91 14.25 -1.15
CA ARG A 23 -19.80 13.21 -1.67
C ARG A 23 -20.78 13.79 -2.68
N ASP A 24 -21.18 12.96 -3.63
CA ASP A 24 -22.32 13.26 -4.48
C ASP A 24 -23.58 13.45 -3.62
N PRO A 25 -24.41 14.47 -3.86
CA PRO A 25 -25.70 14.66 -3.17
C PRO A 25 -26.61 13.44 -3.21
N GLU A 26 -26.56 12.67 -4.29
CA GLU A 26 -27.35 11.45 -4.51
C GLU A 26 -26.68 10.17 -4.00
N ALA A 27 -25.47 10.27 -3.40
CA ALA A 27 -24.78 9.12 -2.86
C ALA A 27 -25.61 8.41 -1.79
N VAL A 28 -25.75 7.09 -1.94
CA VAL A 28 -26.50 6.22 -1.01
C VAL A 28 -25.81 6.23 0.36
N GLU A 29 -24.50 6.11 0.38
CA GLU A 29 -23.70 6.16 1.60
C GLU A 29 -23.50 7.61 2.03
N LYS A 30 -23.99 7.95 3.23
CA LYS A 30 -23.88 9.30 3.80
C LYS A 30 -22.63 9.50 4.65
N VAL A 31 -22.03 8.41 5.10
CA VAL A 31 -20.79 8.38 5.88
C VAL A 31 -19.90 7.31 5.30
N ASN A 32 -18.64 7.62 5.02
CA ASN A 32 -17.67 6.66 4.55
C ASN A 32 -16.36 6.86 5.33
N PRO A 33 -15.87 5.85 6.07
CA PRO A 33 -14.65 5.97 6.86
C PRO A 33 -13.39 6.10 5.99
N HIS A 34 -13.40 5.51 4.80
CA HIS A 34 -12.28 5.51 3.85
C HIS A 34 -12.77 5.24 2.42
N LEU A 35 -11.90 5.48 1.42
CA LEU A 35 -12.27 5.42 0.00
C LEU A 35 -12.34 4.00 -0.58
N HIS A 36 -12.17 2.94 0.21
CA HIS A 36 -12.11 1.54 -0.25
C HIS A 36 -11.15 1.32 -1.42
N ASN A 37 -10.07 2.10 -1.44
CA ASN A 37 -9.03 2.02 -2.48
C ASN A 37 -7.74 2.62 -1.92
N VAL A 38 -6.70 1.81 -1.78
CA VAL A 38 -5.41 2.22 -1.17
C VAL A 38 -4.75 3.38 -1.92
N PRO A 39 -4.54 3.33 -3.25
CA PRO A 39 -3.99 4.45 -4.01
C PRO A 39 -4.77 5.75 -3.84
N MET A 40 -6.10 5.68 -3.94
CA MET A 40 -6.95 6.85 -3.80
C MET A 40 -6.91 7.42 -2.37
N GLN A 41 -6.91 6.56 -1.36
CA GLN A 41 -6.81 6.99 0.03
C GLN A 41 -5.49 7.70 0.32
N ILE A 42 -4.36 7.15 -0.15
CA ILE A 42 -3.05 7.79 0.01
C ILE A 42 -3.02 9.15 -0.71
N ALA A 43 -3.52 9.21 -1.94
CA ALA A 43 -3.56 10.46 -2.70
C ALA A 43 -4.46 11.51 -2.05
N ALA A 44 -5.63 11.11 -1.54
CA ALA A 44 -6.58 12.02 -0.89
C ALA A 44 -6.03 12.56 0.43
N GLU A 45 -5.44 11.71 1.28
CA GLU A 45 -4.99 12.12 2.62
C GLU A 45 -3.60 12.73 2.65
N ARG A 46 -2.67 12.25 1.80
CA ARG A 46 -1.24 12.59 1.84
C ARG A 46 -0.72 13.23 0.56
N GLY A 47 -1.56 13.36 -0.46
CA GLY A 47 -1.24 13.95 -1.75
C GLY A 47 -0.54 13.00 -2.74
N LEU A 48 -0.42 13.48 -3.97
CA LEU A 48 0.22 12.73 -5.07
C LEU A 48 1.70 12.40 -4.84
N PRO A 49 2.51 13.28 -4.18
CA PRO A 49 3.90 12.93 -3.86
C PRO A 49 4.01 11.70 -2.95
N ALA A 50 3.14 11.56 -1.96
CA ALA A 50 3.12 10.39 -1.09
C ALA A 50 2.71 9.11 -1.85
N LEU A 51 1.73 9.21 -2.76
CA LEU A 51 1.38 8.12 -3.66
C LEU A 51 2.55 7.72 -4.56
N ALA A 52 3.29 8.69 -5.12
CA ALA A 52 4.46 8.42 -5.94
C ALA A 52 5.56 7.69 -5.16
N ILE A 53 5.86 8.14 -3.93
CA ILE A 53 6.84 7.48 -3.05
C ILE A 53 6.40 6.05 -2.70
N TRP A 54 5.13 5.85 -2.37
CA TRP A 54 4.57 4.53 -2.06
C TRP A 54 4.67 3.60 -3.28
N THR A 55 4.33 4.08 -4.47
CA THR A 55 4.45 3.32 -5.72
C THR A 55 5.91 2.96 -6.02
N LEU A 56 6.84 3.91 -5.84
CA LEU A 56 8.27 3.68 -6.01
C LEU A 56 8.78 2.63 -5.01
N PHE A 57 8.37 2.70 -3.75
CA PHE A 57 8.72 1.70 -2.74
C PHE A 57 8.31 0.29 -3.18
N LEU A 58 7.08 0.11 -3.66
CA LEU A 58 6.61 -1.18 -4.13
C LEU A 58 7.36 -1.66 -5.39
N ALA A 59 7.67 -0.75 -6.30
CA ALA A 59 8.43 -1.08 -7.51
C ALA A 59 9.85 -1.53 -7.16
N VAL A 60 10.54 -0.85 -6.25
CA VAL A 60 11.88 -1.22 -5.78
C VAL A 60 11.82 -2.56 -5.05
N ALA A 61 10.93 -2.73 -4.08
CA ALA A 61 10.77 -3.99 -3.36
C ALA A 61 10.47 -5.16 -4.31
N GLY A 62 9.55 -4.95 -5.26
CA GLY A 62 9.20 -5.96 -6.26
C GLY A 62 10.36 -6.34 -7.17
N THR A 63 11.14 -5.36 -7.64
CA THR A 63 12.31 -5.63 -8.49
C THR A 63 13.40 -6.39 -7.73
N ASP A 64 13.63 -6.06 -6.47
CA ASP A 64 14.64 -6.74 -5.65
C ASP A 64 14.20 -8.16 -5.27
N LEU A 65 12.94 -8.36 -4.94
CA LEU A 65 12.36 -9.70 -4.75
C LEU A 65 12.42 -10.53 -6.03
N TRP A 66 12.19 -9.92 -7.19
CA TRP A 66 12.31 -10.60 -8.48
C TRP A 66 13.74 -11.06 -8.77
N LYS A 67 14.75 -10.25 -8.44
CA LYS A 67 16.17 -10.65 -8.52
C LYS A 67 16.45 -11.82 -7.58
N LYS A 68 15.98 -11.75 -6.32
CA LYS A 68 16.12 -12.83 -5.33
C LYS A 68 15.44 -14.12 -5.75
N LEU A 69 14.29 -14.04 -6.40
CA LEU A 69 13.60 -15.20 -6.95
C LEU A 69 14.48 -15.98 -7.94
N LYS A 70 15.36 -15.28 -8.67
CA LYS A 70 16.29 -15.90 -9.64
C LYS A 70 17.61 -16.40 -9.04
N THR A 71 18.09 -15.75 -7.97
CA THR A 71 19.46 -15.93 -7.47
C THR A 71 19.56 -16.53 -6.07
N SER A 72 18.58 -16.32 -5.19
CA SER A 72 18.63 -16.77 -3.80
C SER A 72 18.43 -18.30 -3.67
N ARG A 73 19.01 -18.88 -2.62
CA ARG A 73 18.72 -20.26 -2.19
C ARG A 73 17.28 -20.38 -1.66
N HIS A 74 16.76 -19.31 -1.07
CA HIS A 74 15.42 -19.21 -0.48
C HIS A 74 14.38 -18.61 -1.45
N ARG A 75 14.35 -19.09 -2.70
CA ARG A 75 13.49 -18.59 -3.78
C ARG A 75 12.00 -18.56 -3.38
N PHE A 76 11.56 -19.55 -2.60
CA PHE A 76 10.16 -19.62 -2.15
C PHE A 76 9.76 -18.44 -1.27
N LEU A 77 10.69 -17.89 -0.45
CA LEU A 77 10.43 -16.69 0.35
C LEU A 77 10.27 -15.46 -0.57
N ALA A 78 11.13 -15.34 -1.59
CA ALA A 78 11.02 -14.27 -2.58
C ALA A 78 9.71 -14.36 -3.38
N ALA A 79 9.28 -15.57 -3.75
CA ALA A 79 7.97 -15.81 -4.37
C ALA A 79 6.82 -15.39 -3.44
N GLY A 80 6.91 -15.72 -2.14
CA GLY A 80 5.95 -15.30 -1.11
C GLY A 80 5.86 -13.77 -0.99
N GLY A 81 7.01 -13.07 -0.98
CA GLY A 81 7.06 -11.61 -0.95
C GLY A 81 6.42 -10.96 -2.19
N LEU A 82 6.69 -11.50 -3.38
CA LEU A 82 6.05 -11.04 -4.62
C LEU A 82 4.54 -11.28 -4.61
N ALA A 83 4.11 -12.46 -4.12
CA ALA A 83 2.69 -12.76 -3.97
C ALA A 83 2.00 -11.82 -2.98
N ALA A 84 2.69 -11.45 -1.87
CA ALA A 84 2.19 -10.48 -0.91
C ALA A 84 2.01 -9.09 -1.55
N ILE A 85 2.96 -8.62 -2.38
CA ILE A 85 2.81 -7.35 -3.12
C ILE A 85 1.63 -7.43 -4.07
N ALA A 86 1.53 -8.50 -4.87
CA ALA A 86 0.44 -8.67 -5.82
C ALA A 86 -0.93 -8.73 -5.13
N GLY A 87 -1.03 -9.50 -4.04
CA GLY A 87 -2.24 -9.61 -3.24
C GLY A 87 -2.65 -8.29 -2.60
N MET A 88 -1.69 -7.53 -2.04
CA MET A 88 -1.92 -6.22 -1.45
C MET A 88 -2.42 -5.23 -2.51
N LEU A 89 -1.81 -5.21 -3.70
CA LEU A 89 -2.26 -4.34 -4.79
C LEU A 89 -3.65 -4.72 -5.27
N ALA A 90 -3.93 -6.01 -5.48
CA ALA A 90 -5.24 -6.48 -5.92
C ALA A 90 -6.34 -6.17 -4.90
N ALA A 91 -6.11 -6.49 -3.62
CA ALA A 91 -7.06 -6.19 -2.54
C ALA A 91 -7.22 -4.68 -2.34
N GLY A 92 -6.13 -3.92 -2.43
CA GLY A 92 -6.11 -2.46 -2.26
C GLY A 92 -6.85 -1.67 -3.33
N LEU A 93 -7.28 -2.30 -4.44
CA LEU A 93 -8.18 -1.67 -5.42
C LEU A 93 -9.64 -1.63 -4.93
N PHE A 94 -10.00 -2.48 -3.96
CA PHE A 94 -11.38 -2.67 -3.50
C PHE A 94 -11.55 -2.37 -2.01
N GLU A 95 -10.45 -2.29 -1.25
CA GLU A 95 -10.46 -2.03 0.18
C GLU A 95 -9.23 -1.25 0.62
N TYR A 96 -9.36 -0.47 1.72
CA TYR A 96 -8.23 0.26 2.32
C TYR A 96 -7.56 -0.57 3.42
N ASN A 97 -6.99 -1.71 3.05
CA ASN A 97 -6.30 -2.62 3.96
C ASN A 97 -4.89 -2.14 4.38
N PHE A 98 -4.25 -1.27 3.60
CA PHE A 98 -2.91 -0.73 3.93
C PHE A 98 -2.91 0.18 5.17
N GLY A 99 -4.09 0.63 5.62
CA GLY A 99 -4.26 1.37 6.87
C GLY A 99 -4.30 0.50 8.13
N ASP A 100 -4.52 -0.81 7.98
CA ASP A 100 -4.61 -1.73 9.10
C ASP A 100 -3.22 -2.16 9.57
N SER A 101 -2.93 -1.98 10.86
CA SER A 101 -1.62 -2.26 11.43
C SER A 101 -1.22 -3.73 11.32
N GLU A 102 -2.17 -4.64 11.50
CA GLU A 102 -1.96 -6.08 11.40
C GLU A 102 -1.61 -6.49 9.98
N PHE A 103 -2.36 -5.99 9.01
CA PHE A 103 -2.09 -6.23 7.60
C PHE A 103 -0.72 -5.66 7.20
N LEU A 104 -0.43 -4.42 7.59
CA LEU A 104 0.83 -3.76 7.26
C LEU A 104 2.04 -4.50 7.86
N MET A 105 1.96 -4.93 9.13
CA MET A 105 3.03 -5.70 9.76
C MET A 105 3.28 -7.02 9.05
N LEU A 106 2.21 -7.79 8.75
CA LEU A 106 2.35 -9.04 8.01
C LEU A 106 2.96 -8.81 6.62
N PHE A 107 2.48 -7.80 5.91
CA PHE A 107 3.00 -7.42 4.59
C PHE A 107 4.50 -7.11 4.66
N LEU A 108 4.92 -6.27 5.62
CA LEU A 108 6.34 -5.91 5.79
C LEU A 108 7.21 -7.12 6.14
N VAL A 109 6.73 -8.04 6.99
CA VAL A 109 7.43 -9.30 7.27
C VAL A 109 7.59 -10.11 5.99
N MET A 110 6.54 -10.29 5.21
CA MET A 110 6.57 -11.10 3.99
C MET A 110 7.57 -10.56 2.95
N ILE A 111 7.66 -9.25 2.78
CA ILE A 111 8.58 -8.66 1.80
C ILE A 111 10.03 -8.54 2.30
N THR A 112 10.26 -8.54 3.62
CA THR A 112 11.62 -8.41 4.20
C THR A 112 12.25 -9.75 4.56
N LEU A 113 11.47 -10.78 4.83
CA LEU A 113 11.95 -12.11 5.23
C LEU A 113 12.97 -12.72 4.24
N PRO A 114 12.82 -12.59 2.90
CA PRO A 114 13.81 -13.10 1.94
C PRO A 114 15.21 -12.47 2.11
N PHE A 115 15.27 -11.21 2.56
CA PHE A 115 16.53 -10.50 2.78
C PHE A 115 17.17 -10.91 4.12
N ALA A 116 16.35 -11.17 5.13
CA ALA A 116 16.84 -11.66 6.43
C ALA A 116 17.41 -13.09 6.30
N ALA A 117 16.71 -13.97 5.57
CA ALA A 117 17.14 -15.35 5.37
C ALA A 117 18.51 -15.44 4.65
N ASP A 118 18.73 -14.64 3.61
CA ASP A 118 20.01 -14.62 2.91
C ASP A 118 21.18 -14.11 3.79
N ARG A 119 20.90 -13.30 4.82
CA ARG A 119 21.94 -12.81 5.76
C ARG A 119 22.36 -13.86 6.77
N THR A 120 21.49 -14.76 7.13
CA THR A 120 21.79 -15.85 8.09
C THR A 120 22.68 -16.95 7.47
N ASP A 121 22.75 -16.99 6.13
CA ASP A 121 23.60 -17.94 5.39
C ASP A 121 25.04 -17.41 5.15
N LEU A 122 25.35 -16.19 5.62
CA LEU A 122 26.72 -15.66 5.55
C LEU A 122 27.58 -16.37 6.62
N PRO A 123 28.80 -16.82 6.26
CA PRO A 123 29.71 -17.51 7.18
C PRO A 123 30.17 -16.62 8.33
#